data_144ef0cb6b20da624d8705fb201dbb4a
#
_entry.id   144ef0cb6b20da624d8705fb201dbb4a
#
_cell.length_a   1.000
_cell.length_b   1.000
_cell.length_c   1.000
_cell.angle_alpha   90.00
_cell.angle_beta   90.00
_cell.angle_gamma   90.00
#
_symmetry.space_group_name_H-M   'P 1'
#
loop_
_entity.id
_entity.type
_entity.pdbx_description
1 polymer ?
#
loop_
_entity_poly.entity_id
_entity_poly.type
_entity_poly.pdbx_seq_one_letter_code
_entity_poly.pdbx_strand_id
1 'polypeptide(L)'
;MKKTLKNGRLRSFAAVFILPFSLSCSAISPTTSDTTDVITELQPLAEQQATSLHVVSQLQGRHYEEKKLDDNLSSKVFDRYLSDLDYSKSYFLASDIQSFEKYRLQLDEALTRGNLVPAFEIYNQYHQRVLERLDYLVSTTEAGFDKW
;
A
#
# COMPACT_ATOMS: atom_id res chain seq x y z
N MET A 1 24.42 70.61 -48.25
CA MET A 1 23.58 71.67 -47.67
C MET A 1 22.90 71.00 -46.49
N LYS A 2 23.37 71.26 -45.26
CA LYS A 2 22.75 72.06 -44.18
C LYS A 2 21.28 71.76 -43.98
N LYS A 3 20.89 71.17 -42.83
CA LYS A 3 20.52 71.74 -41.55
C LYS A 3 19.98 70.66 -40.62
N THR A 4 20.53 70.46 -39.45
CA THR A 4 20.20 70.90 -38.06
C THR A 4 19.04 70.24 -37.38
N LEU A 5 19.43 69.51 -36.38
CA LEU A 5 18.98 69.45 -34.94
C LEU A 5 17.56 69.86 -34.58
N LYS A 6 16.84 69.02 -33.82
CA LYS A 6 16.28 69.52 -32.59
C LYS A 6 16.03 68.38 -31.56
N ASN A 7 16.65 68.54 -30.42
CA ASN A 7 16.48 67.76 -29.22
C ASN A 7 15.04 67.81 -28.64
N GLY A 8 14.49 66.70 -28.27
CA GLY A 8 13.28 66.63 -27.44
C GLY A 8 13.48 65.60 -26.34
N ARG A 9 13.92 66.07 -25.17
CA ARG A 9 13.95 65.28 -23.93
C ARG A 9 12.51 65.04 -23.50
N LEU A 10 12.08 63.79 -23.51
CA LEU A 10 10.84 63.41 -22.82
C LEU A 10 11.19 62.45 -21.67
N ARG A 11 11.05 62.99 -20.45
CA ARG A 11 11.24 62.30 -19.22
C ARG A 11 10.08 61.31 -19.07
N SER A 12 10.38 60.01 -19.20
CA SER A 12 9.40 58.96 -18.87
C SER A 12 9.53 58.61 -17.39
N PHE A 13 8.53 58.94 -16.62
CA PHE A 13 8.36 58.52 -15.24
C PHE A 13 8.05 57.03 -15.24
N ALA A 14 8.96 56.21 -14.77
CA ALA A 14 8.70 54.80 -14.48
C ALA A 14 7.90 54.73 -13.18
N ALA A 15 6.62 54.51 -13.28
CA ALA A 15 5.79 54.16 -12.15
C ALA A 15 6.08 52.70 -11.78
N VAL A 16 6.82 52.52 -10.67
CA VAL A 16 7.01 51.22 -10.05
C VAL A 16 5.73 50.85 -9.33
N PHE A 17 4.99 49.93 -9.94
CA PHE A 17 3.78 49.36 -9.34
C PHE A 17 4.21 48.25 -8.39
N ILE A 18 4.33 48.57 -7.09
CA ILE A 18 4.55 47.58 -6.04
C ILE A 18 3.19 46.94 -5.75
N LEU A 19 2.99 45.72 -6.25
CA LEU A 19 1.88 44.88 -5.88
C LEU A 19 2.17 44.28 -4.49
N PRO A 20 1.31 44.46 -3.49
CA PRO A 20 1.45 43.75 -2.22
C PRO A 20 1.09 42.28 -2.47
N PHE A 21 2.08 41.40 -2.38
CA PHE A 21 1.89 39.96 -2.35
C PHE A 21 1.36 39.59 -0.97
N SER A 22 0.04 39.59 -0.83
CA SER A 22 -0.62 39.10 0.37
C SER A 22 -0.49 37.57 0.41
N LEU A 23 0.42 37.09 1.26
CA LEU A 23 0.53 35.68 1.62
C LEU A 23 -0.74 35.30 2.42
N SER A 24 -1.75 34.78 1.75
CA SER A 24 -2.86 34.12 2.41
C SER A 24 -2.40 32.79 2.93
N CYS A 25 -1.99 32.74 4.19
CA CYS A 25 -1.77 31.51 4.92
C CYS A 25 -3.15 30.88 5.17
N SER A 26 -3.58 30.01 4.25
CA SER A 26 -4.76 29.16 4.49
C SER A 26 -4.38 28.12 5.54
N ALA A 27 -4.86 28.31 6.76
CA ALA A 27 -4.80 27.26 7.77
C ALA A 27 -5.57 26.04 7.24
N ILE A 28 -4.85 24.97 6.90
CA ILE A 28 -5.46 23.69 6.64
C ILE A 28 -5.95 23.17 7.99
N SER A 29 -7.24 23.36 8.26
CA SER A 29 -7.89 22.66 9.36
C SER A 29 -7.83 21.17 9.05
N PRO A 30 -7.33 20.32 9.96
CA PRO A 30 -7.46 18.88 9.78
C PRO A 30 -8.96 18.58 9.79
N THR A 31 -9.48 18.25 8.62
CA THR A 31 -10.82 17.65 8.53
C THR A 31 -10.68 16.29 9.22
N THR A 32 -11.17 16.21 10.44
CA THR A 32 -11.40 14.93 11.10
C THR A 32 -12.50 14.25 10.28
N SER A 33 -12.10 13.56 9.24
CA SER A 33 -12.97 12.57 8.60
C SER A 33 -13.20 11.52 9.67
N ASP A 34 -14.40 11.47 10.17
CA ASP A 34 -14.92 10.36 10.97
C ASP A 34 -15.02 9.17 10.00
N THR A 35 -13.85 8.67 9.63
CA THR A 35 -13.73 7.46 8.83
C THR A 35 -13.88 6.32 9.83
N THR A 36 -15.12 5.92 10.04
CA THR A 36 -15.39 4.53 10.39
C THR A 36 -14.83 3.75 9.20
N ASP A 37 -13.53 3.41 9.23
CA ASP A 37 -12.89 2.54 8.27
C ASP A 37 -13.60 1.19 8.36
N VAL A 38 -14.63 1.05 7.54
CA VAL A 38 -15.19 -0.26 7.23
C VAL A 38 -14.02 -1.00 6.59
N ILE A 39 -13.42 -1.92 7.33
CA ILE A 39 -12.35 -2.79 6.82
C ILE A 39 -12.92 -3.47 5.59
N THR A 40 -12.63 -2.92 4.42
CA THR A 40 -13.07 -3.50 3.16
C THR A 40 -12.18 -4.70 2.91
N GLU A 41 -12.76 -5.89 3.00
CA GLU A 41 -12.09 -7.13 2.69
C GLU A 41 -11.58 -7.09 1.24
N LEU A 42 -10.27 -7.28 1.07
CA LEU A 42 -9.66 -7.26 -0.25
C LEU A 42 -9.98 -8.55 -1.00
N GLN A 43 -10.30 -8.40 -2.27
CA GLN A 43 -10.60 -9.52 -3.17
C GLN A 43 -9.62 -9.52 -4.35
N PRO A 44 -9.25 -10.70 -4.86
CA PRO A 44 -8.35 -10.79 -6.01
C PRO A 44 -9.00 -10.20 -7.27
N LEU A 45 -8.26 -9.33 -7.95
CA LEU A 45 -8.65 -8.77 -9.23
C LEU A 45 -8.34 -9.75 -10.38
N ALA A 46 -9.11 -9.68 -11.46
CA ALA A 46 -8.92 -10.52 -12.63
C ALA A 46 -7.50 -10.40 -13.24
N GLU A 47 -6.92 -9.20 -13.19
CA GLU A 47 -5.56 -8.94 -13.68
C GLU A 47 -4.50 -9.66 -12.82
N GLN A 48 -4.70 -9.73 -11.51
CA GLN A 48 -3.80 -10.44 -10.58
C GLN A 48 -3.89 -11.96 -10.83
N GLN A 49 -5.08 -12.48 -11.07
CA GLN A 49 -5.30 -13.88 -11.43
C GLN A 49 -4.58 -14.23 -12.74
N ALA A 50 -4.73 -13.40 -13.79
CA ALA A 50 -4.05 -13.58 -15.06
C ALA A 50 -2.51 -13.52 -14.90
N THR A 51 -2.01 -12.60 -14.10
CA THR A 51 -0.58 -12.48 -13.79
C THR A 51 -0.06 -13.72 -13.07
N SER A 52 -0.80 -14.26 -12.10
CA SER A 52 -0.45 -15.49 -11.40
C SER A 52 -0.32 -16.67 -12.36
N LEU A 53 -1.30 -16.87 -13.25
CA LEU A 53 -1.24 -17.91 -14.28
C LEU A 53 -0.02 -17.76 -15.19
N HIS A 54 0.31 -16.52 -15.59
CA HIS A 54 1.49 -16.26 -16.40
C HIS A 54 2.79 -16.63 -15.67
N VAL A 55 2.93 -16.25 -14.40
CA VAL A 55 4.09 -16.60 -13.56
C VAL A 55 4.22 -18.11 -13.43
N VAL A 56 3.13 -18.82 -13.12
CA VAL A 56 3.12 -20.29 -13.02
C VAL A 56 3.57 -20.94 -14.34
N SER A 57 3.04 -20.46 -15.46
CA SER A 57 3.43 -20.94 -16.80
C SER A 57 4.93 -20.76 -17.07
N GLN A 58 5.51 -19.62 -16.68
CA GLN A 58 6.95 -19.36 -16.83
C GLN A 58 7.79 -20.28 -15.93
N LEU A 59 7.35 -20.54 -14.71
CA LEU A 59 8.03 -21.44 -13.77
C LEU A 59 8.04 -22.88 -14.28
N GLN A 60 6.93 -23.36 -14.84
CA GLN A 60 6.82 -24.71 -15.36
C GLN A 60 7.57 -24.92 -16.68
N GLY A 61 7.63 -23.89 -17.54
CA GLY A 61 8.17 -24.03 -18.89
C GLY A 61 9.63 -23.61 -19.07
N ARG A 62 10.22 -22.80 -18.16
CA ARG A 62 11.53 -22.16 -18.37
C ARG A 62 12.46 -22.20 -17.17
N HIS A 63 12.06 -22.80 -16.05
CA HIS A 63 12.93 -22.86 -14.90
C HIS A 63 14.02 -23.92 -15.14
N TYR A 64 15.29 -23.55 -14.89
CA TYR A 64 16.47 -24.44 -15.05
C TYR A 64 16.37 -25.73 -14.23
N GLU A 65 15.80 -25.65 -13.05
CA GLU A 65 15.38 -26.81 -12.26
C GLU A 65 13.88 -27.00 -12.53
N GLU A 66 13.48 -28.08 -13.16
CA GLU A 66 12.08 -28.47 -13.35
C GLU A 66 11.37 -28.66 -11.98
N LYS A 67 11.10 -27.54 -11.29
CA LYS A 67 10.39 -27.60 -10.02
C LYS A 67 8.94 -27.89 -10.30
N LYS A 68 8.52 -29.06 -9.87
CA LYS A 68 7.10 -29.43 -9.93
C LYS A 68 6.34 -28.62 -8.90
N LEU A 69 5.20 -28.08 -9.34
CA LEU A 69 4.18 -27.56 -8.44
C LEU A 69 3.51 -28.79 -7.80
N ASP A 70 3.92 -29.10 -6.59
CA ASP A 70 3.44 -30.23 -5.79
C ASP A 70 3.20 -29.78 -4.33
N ASP A 71 2.65 -30.69 -3.53
CA ASP A 71 2.38 -30.47 -2.10
C ASP A 71 3.61 -29.98 -1.31
N ASN A 72 4.81 -30.43 -1.68
CA ASN A 72 6.05 -30.00 -1.02
C ASN A 72 6.35 -28.54 -1.33
N LEU A 73 6.18 -28.12 -2.59
CA LEU A 73 6.33 -26.70 -2.96
C LEU A 73 5.19 -25.88 -2.38
N SER A 74 3.96 -26.38 -2.38
CA SER A 74 2.80 -25.75 -1.76
C SER A 74 3.08 -25.43 -0.27
N SER A 75 3.54 -26.44 0.50
CA SER A 75 3.89 -26.26 1.91
C SER A 75 4.98 -25.20 2.12
N LYS A 76 6.04 -25.20 1.28
CA LYS A 76 7.10 -24.19 1.37
C LYS A 76 6.62 -22.78 1.02
N VAL A 77 5.76 -22.65 0.03
CA VAL A 77 5.14 -21.36 -0.34
C VAL A 77 4.26 -20.86 0.79
N PHE A 78 3.48 -21.74 1.41
CA PHE A 78 2.66 -21.42 2.56
C PHE A 78 3.49 -20.89 3.74
N ASP A 79 4.51 -21.63 4.16
CA ASP A 79 5.39 -21.22 5.26
C ASP A 79 6.10 -19.90 4.96
N ARG A 80 6.55 -19.73 3.74
CA ARG A 80 7.21 -18.50 3.29
C ARG A 80 6.24 -17.32 3.31
N TYR A 81 5.03 -17.49 2.81
CA TYR A 81 4.04 -16.43 2.77
C TYR A 81 3.65 -15.94 4.16
N LEU A 82 3.40 -16.85 5.11
CA LEU A 82 3.14 -16.49 6.50
C LEU A 82 4.34 -15.76 7.14
N SER A 83 5.55 -16.25 6.88
CA SER A 83 6.77 -15.61 7.39
C SER A 83 7.02 -14.24 6.79
N ASP A 84 6.67 -14.01 5.53
CA ASP A 84 6.84 -12.70 4.88
C ASP A 84 5.80 -11.68 5.37
N LEU A 85 4.59 -12.13 5.72
CA LEU A 85 3.57 -11.27 6.32
C LEU A 85 3.88 -10.93 7.79
N ASP A 86 4.23 -11.92 8.58
CA ASP A 86 4.48 -11.76 10.02
C ASP A 86 5.81 -12.38 10.44
N TYR A 87 6.91 -11.81 9.94
CA TYR A 87 8.26 -12.28 10.26
C TYR A 87 8.55 -12.30 11.76
N SER A 88 8.07 -11.30 12.48
CA SER A 88 8.29 -11.16 13.93
C SER A 88 7.34 -12.01 14.77
N LYS A 89 6.37 -12.70 14.17
CA LYS A 89 5.30 -13.47 14.83
C LYS A 89 4.55 -12.63 15.88
N SER A 90 4.25 -11.39 15.52
CA SER A 90 3.68 -10.40 16.42
C SER A 90 2.20 -10.13 16.19
N TYR A 91 1.64 -10.59 15.08
CA TYR A 91 0.29 -10.28 14.67
C TYR A 91 -0.62 -11.50 14.67
N PHE A 92 -0.24 -12.58 13.98
CA PHE A 92 -1.07 -13.76 13.90
C PHE A 92 -1.22 -14.47 15.25
N LEU A 93 -2.44 -14.87 15.57
CA LEU A 93 -2.74 -15.76 16.66
C LEU A 93 -2.50 -17.23 16.25
N ALA A 94 -2.25 -18.11 17.21
CA ALA A 94 -2.12 -19.53 16.92
C ALA A 94 -3.38 -20.13 16.28
N SER A 95 -4.56 -19.63 16.65
CA SER A 95 -5.84 -19.99 16.02
C SER A 95 -5.93 -19.59 14.56
N ASP A 96 -5.35 -18.43 14.19
CA ASP A 96 -5.33 -17.97 12.80
C ASP A 96 -4.48 -18.92 11.95
N ILE A 97 -3.26 -19.22 12.42
CA ILE A 97 -2.37 -20.17 11.75
C ILE A 97 -3.05 -21.52 11.58
N GLN A 98 -3.70 -22.02 12.64
CA GLN A 98 -4.44 -23.29 12.57
C GLN A 98 -5.56 -23.26 11.53
N SER A 99 -6.27 -22.15 11.40
CA SER A 99 -7.32 -21.99 10.40
C SER A 99 -6.81 -22.01 8.96
N PHE A 100 -5.55 -21.56 8.74
CA PHE A 100 -4.92 -21.50 7.43
C PHE A 100 -4.30 -22.84 7.00
N GLU A 101 -4.09 -23.79 7.93
CA GLU A 101 -3.49 -25.10 7.60
C GLU A 101 -4.25 -25.85 6.50
N LYS A 102 -5.54 -25.58 6.34
CA LYS A 102 -6.35 -26.11 5.22
C LYS A 102 -5.77 -25.76 3.84
N TYR A 103 -5.01 -24.67 3.73
CA TYR A 103 -4.43 -24.21 2.47
C TYR A 103 -3.01 -24.74 2.21
N ARG A 104 -2.35 -25.31 3.23
CA ARG A 104 -0.95 -25.73 3.15
C ARG A 104 -0.62 -26.58 1.94
N LEU A 105 -1.47 -27.54 1.61
CA LEU A 105 -1.28 -28.49 0.51
C LEU A 105 -2.15 -28.16 -0.72
N GLN A 106 -2.78 -27.00 -0.78
CA GLN A 106 -3.71 -26.61 -1.85
C GLN A 106 -3.23 -25.41 -2.66
N LEU A 107 -2.12 -24.76 -2.26
CA LEU A 107 -1.65 -23.55 -2.95
C LEU A 107 -1.12 -23.84 -4.36
N ASP A 108 -0.54 -24.99 -4.61
CA ASP A 108 -0.08 -25.41 -5.93
C ASP A 108 -1.26 -25.51 -6.92
N GLU A 109 -2.35 -26.17 -6.52
CA GLU A 109 -3.56 -26.25 -7.33
C GLU A 109 -4.24 -24.89 -7.47
N ALA A 110 -4.30 -24.10 -6.38
CA ALA A 110 -4.89 -22.78 -6.42
C ALA A 110 -4.13 -21.86 -7.39
N LEU A 111 -2.81 -21.83 -7.33
CA LEU A 111 -1.96 -21.05 -8.22
C LEU A 111 -2.09 -21.51 -9.69
N THR A 112 -2.15 -22.82 -9.92
CA THR A 112 -2.31 -23.39 -11.27
C THR A 112 -3.65 -23.00 -11.91
N ARG A 113 -4.67 -22.76 -11.10
CA ARG A 113 -6.01 -22.31 -11.53
C ARG A 113 -6.17 -20.79 -11.51
N GLY A 114 -5.16 -20.04 -11.08
CA GLY A 114 -5.24 -18.59 -10.88
C GLY A 114 -6.15 -18.19 -9.72
N ASN A 115 -6.42 -19.14 -8.80
CA ASN A 115 -7.23 -18.86 -7.61
C ASN A 115 -6.36 -18.25 -6.51
N LEU A 116 -6.47 -16.96 -6.30
CA LEU A 116 -5.74 -16.22 -5.27
C LEU A 116 -6.53 -16.05 -3.96
N VAL A 117 -7.76 -16.57 -3.88
CA VAL A 117 -8.62 -16.44 -2.69
C VAL A 117 -7.91 -16.88 -1.40
N PRO A 118 -7.20 -18.02 -1.34
CA PRO A 118 -6.50 -18.43 -0.12
C PRO A 118 -5.46 -17.41 0.36
N ALA A 119 -4.73 -16.78 -0.57
CA ALA A 119 -3.74 -15.76 -0.23
C ALA A 119 -4.41 -14.48 0.29
N PHE A 120 -5.52 -14.08 -0.31
CA PHE A 120 -6.29 -12.91 0.13
C PHE A 120 -6.97 -13.13 1.48
N GLU A 121 -7.49 -14.31 1.78
CA GLU A 121 -8.05 -14.62 3.10
C GLU A 121 -6.99 -14.51 4.19
N ILE A 122 -5.79 -15.05 3.97
CA ILE A 122 -4.67 -14.94 4.91
C ILE A 122 -4.27 -13.48 5.08
N TYR A 123 -4.16 -12.72 3.98
CA TYR A 123 -3.79 -11.31 4.03
C TYR A 123 -4.83 -10.46 4.77
N ASN A 124 -6.12 -10.66 4.52
CA ASN A 124 -7.19 -9.92 5.17
C ASN A 124 -7.18 -10.16 6.69
N GLN A 125 -6.95 -11.40 7.11
CA GLN A 125 -6.79 -11.71 8.54
C GLN A 125 -5.55 -11.01 9.13
N TYR A 126 -4.43 -11.01 8.42
CA TYR A 126 -3.23 -10.26 8.83
C TYR A 126 -3.54 -8.77 8.99
N HIS A 127 -4.16 -8.17 7.98
CA HIS A 127 -4.54 -6.76 8.00
C HIS A 127 -5.45 -6.42 9.18
N GLN A 128 -6.44 -7.26 9.45
CA GLN A 128 -7.30 -7.11 10.63
C GLN A 128 -6.48 -7.13 11.93
N ARG A 129 -5.56 -8.08 12.10
CA ARG A 129 -4.71 -8.17 13.30
C ARG A 129 -3.79 -6.95 13.47
N VAL A 130 -3.28 -6.41 12.37
CA VAL A 130 -2.49 -5.17 12.40
C VAL A 130 -3.34 -4.01 12.92
N LEU A 131 -4.57 -3.85 12.41
CA LEU A 131 -5.47 -2.77 12.83
C LEU A 131 -5.88 -2.93 14.30
N GLU A 132 -6.26 -4.12 14.74
CA GLU A 132 -6.58 -4.41 16.15
C GLU A 132 -5.41 -4.02 17.08
N ARG A 133 -4.19 -4.35 16.69
CA ARG A 133 -2.99 -4.00 17.47
C ARG A 133 -2.72 -2.50 17.49
N LEU A 134 -2.88 -1.82 16.36
CA LEU A 134 -2.71 -0.37 16.29
C LEU A 134 -3.74 0.36 17.16
N ASP A 135 -5.00 -0.05 17.09
CA ASP A 135 -6.06 0.51 17.92
C ASP A 135 -5.79 0.33 19.42
N TYR A 136 -5.37 -0.87 19.80
CA TYR A 136 -4.93 -1.13 21.19
C TYR A 136 -3.76 -0.25 21.63
N LEU A 137 -2.77 -0.05 20.76
CA LEU A 137 -1.61 0.79 21.09
C LEU A 137 -2.00 2.26 21.23
N VAL A 138 -2.84 2.78 20.33
CA VAL A 138 -3.34 4.15 20.40
C VAL A 138 -4.13 4.36 21.68
N SER A 139 -5.11 3.51 21.97
CA SER A 139 -5.95 3.62 23.18
C SER A 139 -5.14 3.52 24.47
N THR A 140 -4.12 2.66 24.51
CA THR A 140 -3.25 2.50 25.68
C THR A 140 -2.36 3.72 25.86
N THR A 141 -1.88 4.33 24.76
CA THR A 141 -1.03 5.52 24.81
C THR A 141 -1.83 6.73 25.27
N GLU A 142 -3.03 6.91 24.76
CA GLU A 142 -3.94 7.99 25.20
C GLU A 142 -4.28 7.88 26.67
N ALA A 143 -4.64 6.68 27.16
CA ALA A 143 -4.92 6.44 28.58
C ALA A 143 -3.69 6.64 29.50
N GLY A 144 -2.47 6.53 28.96
CA GLY A 144 -1.23 6.72 29.70
C GLY A 144 -0.84 8.18 29.89
N PHE A 145 -1.23 9.07 29.00
CA PHE A 145 -0.93 10.51 29.10
C PHE A 145 -1.81 11.26 30.12
N ASP A 146 -3.00 10.75 30.42
CA ASP A 146 -3.92 11.36 31.39
C ASP A 146 -3.52 11.12 32.86
N LYS A 147 -2.41 10.43 33.15
CA LYS A 147 -1.97 10.07 34.51
C LYS A 147 -0.79 10.90 35.03
N TRP A 148 -0.36 11.94 34.32
CA TRP A 148 0.75 12.83 34.72
C TRP A 148 0.28 14.29 34.82
#